data_26aa55ad2ea5a45d93f54b403085c9eb
#
_entry.id   26aa55ad2ea5a45d93f54b403085c9eb
#
_cell.length_a   1.000
_cell.length_b   1.000
_cell.length_c   1.000
_cell.angle_alpha   90.00
_cell.angle_beta   90.00
_cell.angle_gamma   90.00
#
_symmetry.space_group_name_H-M   'P 1'
#
loop_
_entity.id
_entity.type
_entity.pdbx_description
1 polymer ?
#
loop_
_entity_poly.entity_id
_entity_poly.type
_entity_poly.pdbx_seq_one_letter_code
_entity_poly.pdbx_strand_id
1 'polypeptide(L)'
;MKPKLYKSLLYSMVGAGMLSLGSCTDLSETIYNQIASEKYEFTEKDAASMFAPVYSSLRNFYWAWYGYADLDICTDMWVIPLRIGVGWGDLYINLHEHTFHSEIGHFSGLWSNAYSGINACNKLLADEAVQESEESVAQLRAYRALYYYLLFDLFRNIPLDTTYDHPDGWLPEQAEPQEVWDFIISELDDIKDKCGDEVEMGQINNYTVHMILANLNNS
;
A
#
# COMPACT_ATOMS: atom_id res chain seq x y z
N MET A 1 7.11 46.32 63.85
CA MET A 1 7.98 45.30 63.21
C MET A 1 9.24 45.97 62.69
N LYS A 2 10.43 45.46 63.03
CA LYS A 2 11.70 46.12 62.75
C LYS A 2 12.06 46.00 61.23
N PRO A 3 12.40 47.09 60.56
CA PRO A 3 12.61 47.11 59.10
C PRO A 3 13.76 46.17 58.61
N LYS A 4 14.61 45.73 59.50
CA LYS A 4 15.70 44.79 59.18
C LYS A 4 15.22 43.36 58.88
N LEU A 5 14.11 42.93 59.53
CA LEU A 5 13.59 41.57 59.32
C LEU A 5 12.88 41.41 57.96
N TYR A 6 12.22 42.44 57.49
CA TYR A 6 11.55 42.47 56.21
C TYR A 6 12.54 42.42 55.03
N LYS A 7 13.66 43.17 55.14
CA LYS A 7 14.71 43.13 54.12
C LYS A 7 15.38 41.76 54.02
N SER A 8 15.65 41.09 55.15
CA SER A 8 16.23 39.76 55.22
C SER A 8 15.28 38.71 54.58
N LEU A 9 13.99 38.80 54.81
CA LEU A 9 12.96 37.91 54.19
C LEU A 9 12.84 38.14 52.69
N LEU A 10 12.97 39.39 52.23
CA LEU A 10 12.90 39.73 50.82
C LEU A 10 14.14 39.18 50.06
N TYR A 11 15.32 39.29 50.63
CA TYR A 11 16.56 38.74 50.00
C TYR A 11 16.59 37.22 50.00
N SER A 12 16.01 36.55 51.01
CA SER A 12 15.89 35.08 51.00
C SER A 12 14.86 34.58 49.98
N MET A 13 13.77 35.30 49.74
CA MET A 13 12.79 34.96 48.68
C MET A 13 13.35 35.19 47.27
N VAL A 14 14.13 36.24 47.04
CA VAL A 14 14.78 36.52 45.76
C VAL A 14 15.88 35.49 45.48
N GLY A 15 16.65 35.08 46.50
CA GLY A 15 17.69 34.05 46.39
C GLY A 15 17.11 32.66 46.08
N ALA A 16 15.98 32.30 46.69
CA ALA A 16 15.30 31.02 46.41
C ALA A 16 14.68 30.98 45.01
N GLY A 17 14.18 32.13 44.48
CA GLY A 17 13.62 32.25 43.14
C GLY A 17 14.68 32.15 42.04
N MET A 18 15.93 32.49 42.27
CA MET A 18 17.00 32.37 41.27
C MET A 18 17.60 30.97 41.18
N LEU A 19 17.43 30.13 42.19
CA LEU A 19 17.89 28.74 42.17
C LEU A 19 16.97 27.79 41.41
N SER A 20 15.73 28.19 41.13
CA SER A 20 14.78 27.40 40.39
C SER A 20 14.86 27.57 38.87
N LEU A 21 15.69 28.49 38.35
CA LEU A 21 15.90 28.71 36.91
C LEU A 21 17.03 27.88 36.29
N GLY A 22 17.69 27.05 37.08
CA GLY A 22 18.81 26.18 36.65
C GLY A 22 18.36 24.75 36.34
N SER A 23 17.10 24.49 36.04
CA SER A 23 16.70 23.21 35.48
C SER A 23 17.20 23.16 34.04
N CYS A 24 18.43 22.69 33.87
CA CYS A 24 18.92 22.22 32.60
C CYS A 24 18.04 21.02 32.20
N THR A 25 17.00 21.27 31.50
CA THR A 25 16.31 20.21 30.77
C THR A 25 17.25 19.86 29.63
N ASP A 26 17.95 18.74 29.75
CA ASP A 26 18.50 18.05 28.60
C ASP A 26 17.28 17.59 27.78
N LEU A 27 17.04 18.30 26.70
CA LEU A 27 15.95 18.01 25.75
C LEU A 27 16.39 16.97 24.70
N SER A 28 17.51 16.29 24.93
CA SER A 28 17.91 15.17 24.11
C SER A 28 16.92 14.01 24.35
N GLU A 29 15.97 13.87 23.46
CA GLU A 29 15.02 12.76 23.46
C GLU A 29 15.75 11.49 23.01
N THR A 30 15.84 10.52 23.90
CA THR A 30 16.35 9.20 23.51
C THR A 30 15.20 8.44 22.87
N ILE A 31 15.13 8.48 21.55
CA ILE A 31 14.11 7.77 20.78
C ILE A 31 14.43 6.28 20.81
N TYR A 32 13.72 5.52 21.64
CA TYR A 32 13.89 4.07 21.76
C TYR A 32 13.12 3.28 20.69
N ASN A 33 12.13 3.90 20.03
CA ASN A 33 11.20 3.23 19.12
C ASN A 33 11.32 3.67 17.65
N GLN A 34 12.27 4.58 17.34
CA GLN A 34 12.54 5.01 15.98
C GLN A 34 14.03 4.96 15.72
N ILE A 35 14.41 4.44 14.58
CA ILE A 35 15.80 4.50 14.10
C ILE A 35 15.99 5.91 13.54
N ALA A 36 16.94 6.67 14.14
CA ALA A 36 17.25 7.99 13.61
C ALA A 36 17.78 7.86 12.18
N SER A 37 17.17 8.53 11.22
CA SER A 37 17.50 8.46 9.80
C SER A 37 18.98 8.69 9.48
N GLU A 38 19.65 9.53 10.28
CA GLU A 38 21.09 9.85 10.15
C GLU A 38 22.05 8.69 10.48
N LYS A 39 21.56 7.60 11.11
CA LYS A 39 22.35 6.43 11.52
C LYS A 39 21.85 5.12 10.93
N TYR A 40 20.83 5.20 10.05
CA TYR A 40 20.26 4.03 9.48
C TYR A 40 20.97 3.66 8.16
N GLU A 41 21.67 2.53 8.19
CA GLU A 41 22.20 1.93 6.97
C GLU A 41 21.14 1.01 6.38
N PHE A 42 20.66 1.34 5.20
CA PHE A 42 19.67 0.57 4.47
C PHE A 42 20.24 -0.79 4.05
N THR A 43 19.59 -1.88 4.45
CA THR A 43 20.03 -3.25 4.18
C THR A 43 19.10 -3.93 3.16
N GLU A 44 19.57 -5.03 2.53
CA GLU A 44 18.70 -5.86 1.65
C GLU A 44 17.43 -6.35 2.36
N LYS A 45 17.52 -6.63 3.67
CA LYS A 45 16.36 -7.03 4.47
C LYS A 45 15.35 -5.89 4.61
N ASP A 46 15.81 -4.67 4.66
CA ASP A 46 14.94 -3.49 4.71
C ASP A 46 14.26 -3.26 3.38
N ALA A 47 14.98 -3.45 2.28
CA ALA A 47 14.40 -3.43 0.94
C ALA A 47 13.26 -4.47 0.81
N ALA A 48 13.50 -5.73 1.18
CA ALA A 48 12.48 -6.76 1.18
C ALA A 48 11.28 -6.40 2.08
N SER A 49 11.52 -5.75 3.23
CA SER A 49 10.47 -5.31 4.14
C SER A 49 9.63 -4.16 3.56
N MET A 50 10.22 -3.27 2.77
CA MET A 50 9.51 -2.19 2.10
C MET A 50 8.51 -2.71 1.07
N PHE A 51 8.82 -3.79 0.37
CA PHE A 51 7.91 -4.41 -0.60
C PHE A 51 6.78 -5.23 0.05
N ALA A 52 6.86 -5.54 1.34
CA ALA A 52 5.86 -6.35 2.03
C ALA A 52 4.40 -5.87 1.86
N PRO A 53 4.06 -4.56 1.89
CA PRO A 53 2.71 -4.08 1.61
C PRO A 53 2.23 -4.42 0.20
N VAL A 54 3.11 -4.36 -0.80
CA VAL A 54 2.80 -4.71 -2.19
C VAL A 54 2.45 -6.20 -2.26
N TYR A 55 3.30 -7.07 -1.74
CA TYR A 55 3.06 -8.52 -1.77
C TYR A 55 1.82 -8.93 -0.94
N SER A 56 1.61 -8.31 0.22
CA SER A 56 0.47 -8.63 1.07
C SER A 56 -0.86 -8.23 0.42
N SER A 57 -0.90 -7.13 -0.30
CA SER A 57 -2.07 -6.70 -1.06
C SER A 57 -2.41 -7.69 -2.18
N LEU A 58 -1.40 -8.19 -2.92
CA LEU A 58 -1.60 -9.20 -3.95
C LEU A 58 -2.08 -10.53 -3.35
N ARG A 59 -1.47 -10.96 -2.25
CA ARG A 59 -1.92 -12.14 -1.51
C ARG A 59 -3.37 -11.98 -1.05
N ASN A 60 -3.74 -10.83 -0.50
CA ASN A 60 -5.10 -10.57 -0.06
C ASN A 60 -6.08 -10.48 -1.23
N PHE A 61 -5.67 -9.96 -2.37
CA PHE A 61 -6.47 -9.97 -3.59
C PHE A 61 -6.85 -11.39 -4.02
N TYR A 62 -5.92 -12.34 -3.97
CA TYR A 62 -6.17 -13.71 -4.40
C TYR A 62 -6.82 -14.59 -3.32
N TRP A 63 -6.40 -14.49 -2.06
CA TRP A 63 -6.67 -15.47 -1.01
C TRP A 63 -7.38 -14.92 0.24
N ALA A 64 -7.62 -13.62 0.34
CA ALA A 64 -8.39 -13.11 1.46
C ALA A 64 -9.85 -13.54 1.36
N TRP A 65 -10.54 -13.45 2.47
CA TRP A 65 -12.00 -13.57 2.50
C TRP A 65 -12.58 -12.60 1.46
N TYR A 66 -13.39 -13.11 0.54
CA TYR A 66 -13.85 -12.39 -0.65
C TYR A 66 -12.74 -12.05 -1.66
N GLY A 67 -11.77 -12.96 -1.82
CA GLY A 67 -10.70 -12.81 -2.80
C GLY A 67 -11.08 -13.31 -4.20
N TYR A 68 -10.14 -13.14 -5.12
CA TYR A 68 -10.30 -13.52 -6.53
C TYR A 68 -10.60 -15.02 -6.72
N ALA A 69 -9.99 -15.89 -5.90
CA ALA A 69 -10.22 -17.32 -5.98
C ALA A 69 -11.70 -17.72 -5.75
N ASP A 70 -12.46 -16.90 -5.01
CA ASP A 70 -13.88 -17.17 -4.77
C ASP A 70 -14.75 -16.89 -6.02
N LEU A 71 -14.25 -16.15 -7.01
CA LEU A 71 -14.99 -15.83 -8.23
C LEU A 71 -15.24 -17.06 -9.12
N ASP A 72 -14.53 -18.17 -8.90
CA ASP A 72 -14.80 -19.44 -9.56
C ASP A 72 -16.23 -19.95 -9.27
N ILE A 73 -16.89 -19.44 -8.22
CA ILE A 73 -18.31 -19.69 -7.96
C ILE A 73 -19.23 -19.18 -9.07
N CYS A 74 -18.79 -18.18 -9.84
CA CYS A 74 -19.52 -17.71 -11.01
C CYS A 74 -19.53 -18.72 -12.16
N THR A 75 -18.78 -19.83 -12.02
CA THR A 75 -18.70 -20.89 -13.03
C THR A 75 -19.52 -22.10 -12.61
N ASP A 76 -19.63 -23.10 -13.51
CA ASP A 76 -20.28 -24.38 -13.22
C ASP A 76 -19.40 -25.36 -12.40
N MET A 77 -18.18 -24.93 -12.01
CA MET A 77 -17.21 -25.84 -11.40
C MET A 77 -17.55 -26.20 -9.96
N TRP A 78 -18.14 -25.27 -9.21
CA TRP A 78 -18.54 -25.51 -7.84
C TRP A 78 -19.57 -24.49 -7.35
N VAL A 79 -20.25 -24.81 -6.25
CA VAL A 79 -21.30 -23.97 -5.65
C VAL A 79 -21.21 -24.03 -4.13
N ILE A 80 -21.46 -22.92 -3.48
CA ILE A 80 -21.66 -22.85 -2.03
C ILE A 80 -23.15 -22.75 -1.75
N PRO A 81 -23.81 -23.84 -1.33
CA PRO A 81 -25.23 -23.83 -1.06
C PRO A 81 -25.57 -23.03 0.20
N LEU A 82 -26.71 -22.36 0.19
CA LEU A 82 -27.24 -21.70 1.39
C LEU A 82 -27.44 -22.71 2.52
N ARG A 83 -26.80 -22.48 3.67
CA ARG A 83 -26.97 -23.30 4.87
C ARG A 83 -27.39 -22.42 6.03
N ILE A 84 -28.55 -22.71 6.60
CA ILE A 84 -29.08 -21.99 7.75
C ILE A 84 -28.10 -22.13 8.94
N GLY A 85 -27.68 -21.01 9.51
CA GLY A 85 -26.82 -20.95 10.70
C GLY A 85 -25.30 -21.10 10.44
N VAL A 86 -24.84 -21.16 9.21
CA VAL A 86 -23.41 -21.34 8.87
C VAL A 86 -22.74 -20.03 8.39
N GLY A 87 -23.47 -18.94 8.23
CA GLY A 87 -22.90 -17.64 7.84
C GLY A 87 -22.42 -17.52 6.36
N TRP A 88 -22.50 -18.58 5.60
CA TRP A 88 -22.19 -18.62 4.18
C TRP A 88 -23.51 -18.40 3.42
N GLY A 89 -23.85 -17.14 3.25
CA GLY A 89 -25.19 -16.77 2.83
C GLY A 89 -25.31 -16.35 1.38
N ASP A 90 -26.25 -15.49 1.15
CA ASP A 90 -26.76 -15.05 -0.14
C ASP A 90 -25.70 -14.53 -1.12
N LEU A 91 -24.56 -14.01 -0.61
CA LEU A 91 -23.49 -13.45 -1.45
C LEU A 91 -22.92 -14.46 -2.44
N TYR A 92 -22.69 -15.70 -1.99
CA TYR A 92 -22.19 -16.78 -2.85
C TYR A 92 -23.25 -17.27 -3.84
N ILE A 93 -24.52 -17.27 -3.43
CA ILE A 93 -25.64 -17.60 -4.32
C ILE A 93 -25.76 -16.54 -5.40
N ASN A 94 -25.69 -15.25 -5.02
CA ASN A 94 -25.75 -14.15 -5.98
C ASN A 94 -24.61 -14.21 -7.02
N LEU A 95 -23.41 -14.64 -6.61
CA LEU A 95 -22.29 -14.87 -7.52
C LEU A 95 -22.58 -16.04 -8.47
N HIS A 96 -23.06 -17.17 -7.97
CA HIS A 96 -23.37 -18.35 -8.76
C HIS A 96 -24.54 -18.09 -9.73
N GLU A 97 -25.59 -17.39 -9.30
CA GLU A 97 -26.76 -17.06 -10.11
C GLU A 97 -26.55 -15.83 -11.00
N HIS A 98 -25.37 -15.21 -10.95
CA HIS A 98 -25.01 -13.97 -11.65
C HIS A 98 -25.97 -12.80 -11.35
N THR A 99 -26.53 -12.77 -10.13
CA THR A 99 -27.38 -11.68 -9.64
C THR A 99 -26.53 -10.63 -8.94
N PHE A 100 -25.61 -9.99 -9.69
CA PHE A 100 -24.62 -9.07 -9.16
C PHE A 100 -25.24 -7.75 -8.69
N HIS A 101 -24.75 -7.26 -7.55
CA HIS A 101 -25.07 -5.94 -7.03
C HIS A 101 -23.87 -5.35 -6.26
N SER A 102 -23.85 -4.05 -6.05
CA SER A 102 -22.71 -3.31 -5.48
C SER A 102 -22.35 -3.68 -4.04
N GLU A 103 -23.25 -4.34 -3.30
CA GLU A 103 -23.03 -4.73 -1.90
C GLU A 103 -22.36 -6.11 -1.77
N ILE A 104 -22.05 -6.78 -2.88
CA ILE A 104 -21.29 -8.04 -2.85
C ILE A 104 -19.87 -7.76 -2.36
N GLY A 105 -19.54 -8.34 -1.20
CA GLY A 105 -18.26 -8.08 -0.52
C GLY A 105 -17.01 -8.41 -1.36
N HIS A 106 -17.12 -9.37 -2.30
CA HIS A 106 -16.05 -9.72 -3.23
C HIS A 106 -15.62 -8.51 -4.07
N PHE A 107 -16.57 -7.74 -4.60
CA PHE A 107 -16.24 -6.59 -5.46
C PHE A 107 -15.52 -5.49 -4.68
N SER A 108 -16.02 -5.14 -3.48
CA SER A 108 -15.35 -4.16 -2.63
C SER A 108 -14.00 -4.65 -2.10
N GLY A 109 -13.89 -5.95 -1.78
CA GLY A 109 -12.64 -6.58 -1.33
C GLY A 109 -11.57 -6.57 -2.40
N LEU A 110 -11.89 -7.00 -3.61
CA LEU A 110 -10.97 -7.01 -4.77
C LEU A 110 -10.53 -5.59 -5.13
N TRP A 111 -11.48 -4.65 -5.21
CA TRP A 111 -11.19 -3.25 -5.46
C TRP A 111 -10.23 -2.66 -4.42
N SER A 112 -10.55 -2.81 -3.13
CA SER A 112 -9.75 -2.22 -2.05
C SER A 112 -8.36 -2.83 -1.96
N ASN A 113 -8.22 -4.14 -2.13
CA ASN A 113 -6.91 -4.81 -2.08
C ASN A 113 -6.03 -4.39 -3.27
N ALA A 114 -6.58 -4.29 -4.46
CA ALA A 114 -5.82 -3.88 -5.63
C ALA A 114 -5.36 -2.41 -5.52
N TYR A 115 -6.25 -1.48 -5.14
CA TYR A 115 -5.86 -0.08 -4.93
C TYR A 115 -4.92 0.13 -3.75
N SER A 116 -4.99 -0.70 -2.70
CA SER A 116 -3.99 -0.71 -1.63
C SER A 116 -2.61 -1.09 -2.16
N GLY A 117 -2.55 -2.07 -3.07
CA GLY A 117 -1.32 -2.45 -3.75
C GLY A 117 -0.78 -1.35 -4.66
N ILE A 118 -1.63 -0.70 -5.45
CA ILE A 118 -1.26 0.44 -6.32
C ILE A 118 -0.71 1.59 -5.47
N ASN A 119 -1.40 1.95 -4.38
CA ASN A 119 -0.96 3.02 -3.50
C ASN A 119 0.39 2.69 -2.83
N ALA A 120 0.60 1.43 -2.43
CA ALA A 120 1.89 0.98 -1.91
C ALA A 120 3.00 1.11 -2.98
N CYS A 121 2.73 0.74 -4.23
CA CYS A 121 3.67 0.93 -5.33
C CYS A 121 3.97 2.42 -5.57
N ASN A 122 2.95 3.26 -5.65
CA ASN A 122 3.10 4.70 -5.87
C ASN A 122 3.92 5.35 -4.75
N LYS A 123 3.66 4.97 -3.49
CA LYS A 123 4.43 5.45 -2.34
C LYS A 123 5.90 5.10 -2.43
N LEU A 124 6.22 3.85 -2.75
CA LEU A 124 7.60 3.39 -2.87
C LEU A 124 8.30 3.99 -4.09
N LEU A 125 7.59 4.16 -5.21
CA LEU A 125 8.13 4.83 -6.39
C LEU A 125 8.42 6.32 -6.15
N ALA A 126 7.84 6.94 -5.14
CA ALA A 126 8.14 8.31 -4.73
C ALA A 126 9.35 8.40 -3.76
N ASP A 127 9.87 7.28 -3.26
CA ASP A 127 10.99 7.24 -2.33
C ASP A 127 12.33 7.33 -3.06
N GLU A 128 13.17 8.29 -2.68
CA GLU A 128 14.48 8.54 -3.30
C GLU A 128 15.41 7.31 -3.20
N ALA A 129 15.40 6.58 -2.08
CA ALA A 129 16.22 5.39 -1.90
C ALA A 129 15.83 4.25 -2.85
N VAL A 130 14.55 4.13 -3.18
CA VAL A 130 14.05 3.15 -4.16
C VAL A 130 14.47 3.53 -5.57
N GLN A 131 14.48 4.82 -5.91
CA GLN A 131 14.87 5.33 -7.22
C GLN A 131 16.35 5.08 -7.57
N GLU A 132 17.20 4.80 -6.59
CA GLU A 132 18.60 4.42 -6.80
C GLU A 132 18.76 3.01 -7.41
N SER A 133 17.72 2.15 -7.31
CA SER A 133 17.73 0.78 -7.84
C SER A 133 16.78 0.65 -9.03
N GLU A 134 17.35 0.53 -10.23
CA GLU A 134 16.57 0.32 -11.47
C GLU A 134 15.71 -0.94 -11.38
N GLU A 135 16.23 -2.01 -10.79
CA GLU A 135 15.50 -3.26 -10.60
C GLU A 135 14.30 -3.08 -9.63
N SER A 136 14.50 -2.38 -8.51
CA SER A 136 13.41 -2.09 -7.57
C SER A 136 12.31 -1.25 -8.20
N VAL A 137 12.67 -0.25 -8.98
CA VAL A 137 11.72 0.56 -9.74
C VAL A 137 10.96 -0.29 -10.76
N ALA A 138 11.66 -1.16 -11.51
CA ALA A 138 11.04 -2.05 -12.48
C ALA A 138 10.06 -3.03 -11.81
N GLN A 139 10.45 -3.62 -10.68
CA GLN A 139 9.59 -4.50 -9.87
C GLN A 139 8.30 -3.79 -9.44
N LEU A 140 8.40 -2.58 -8.89
CA LEU A 140 7.23 -1.82 -8.43
C LEU A 140 6.31 -1.41 -9.59
N ARG A 141 6.87 -1.02 -10.71
CA ARG A 141 6.10 -0.71 -11.92
C ARG A 141 5.41 -1.95 -12.48
N ALA A 142 6.07 -3.11 -12.45
CA ALA A 142 5.48 -4.39 -12.85
C ALA A 142 4.29 -4.77 -11.96
N TYR A 143 4.42 -4.63 -10.62
CA TYR A 143 3.31 -4.87 -9.69
C TYR A 143 2.17 -3.88 -9.89
N ARG A 144 2.46 -2.60 -10.08
CA ARG A 144 1.44 -1.59 -10.35
C ARG A 144 0.66 -1.91 -11.63
N ALA A 145 1.36 -2.23 -12.69
CA ALA A 145 0.73 -2.64 -13.96
C ALA A 145 -0.10 -3.92 -13.80
N LEU A 146 0.38 -4.90 -13.04
CA LEU A 146 -0.39 -6.12 -12.72
C LEU A 146 -1.69 -5.81 -11.97
N TYR A 147 -1.66 -4.94 -10.97
CA TYR A 147 -2.86 -4.52 -10.25
C TYR A 147 -3.86 -3.81 -11.17
N TYR A 148 -3.38 -2.91 -12.03
CA TYR A 148 -4.24 -2.25 -13.01
C TYR A 148 -4.81 -3.24 -14.02
N TYR A 149 -4.04 -4.21 -14.47
CA TYR A 149 -4.54 -5.29 -15.33
C TYR A 149 -5.67 -6.08 -14.67
N LEU A 150 -5.49 -6.51 -13.41
CA LEU A 150 -6.50 -7.24 -12.66
C LEU A 150 -7.78 -6.41 -12.44
N LEU A 151 -7.63 -5.13 -12.11
CA LEU A 151 -8.77 -4.21 -11.97
C LEU A 151 -9.47 -3.98 -13.31
N PHE A 152 -8.70 -3.80 -14.38
CA PHE A 152 -9.23 -3.57 -15.72
C PHE A 152 -10.00 -4.78 -16.24
N ASP A 153 -9.50 -5.98 -15.99
CA ASP A 153 -10.18 -7.23 -16.37
C ASP A 153 -11.53 -7.37 -15.66
N LEU A 154 -11.57 -7.10 -14.35
CA LEU A 154 -12.77 -7.25 -13.52
C LEU A 154 -13.78 -6.10 -13.67
N PHE A 155 -13.32 -4.86 -13.74
CA PHE A 155 -14.18 -3.67 -13.60
C PHE A 155 -14.22 -2.78 -14.83
N ARG A 156 -13.30 -2.93 -15.75
CA ARG A 156 -13.13 -2.17 -17.00
C ARG A 156 -12.97 -0.64 -16.81
N ASN A 157 -13.95 0.01 -16.20
CA ASN A 157 -13.99 1.46 -15.98
C ASN A 157 -13.45 1.80 -14.59
N ILE A 158 -12.17 2.12 -14.50
CA ILE A 158 -11.45 2.30 -13.25
C ILE A 158 -10.70 3.64 -13.22
N PRO A 159 -10.49 4.25 -12.07
CA PRO A 159 -9.55 5.36 -11.91
C PRO A 159 -8.12 4.96 -12.23
N LEU A 160 -7.39 5.84 -12.93
CA LEU A 160 -5.96 5.70 -13.16
C LEU A 160 -5.22 6.75 -12.31
N ASP A 161 -4.52 6.27 -11.29
CA ASP A 161 -3.74 7.10 -10.38
C ASP A 161 -2.34 6.56 -10.21
N THR A 162 -1.35 7.34 -10.62
CA THR A 162 0.08 7.00 -10.56
C THR A 162 0.84 7.81 -9.52
N THR A 163 0.13 8.58 -8.69
CA THR A 163 0.69 9.50 -7.71
C THR A 163 0.37 9.02 -6.29
N TYR A 164 1.25 9.28 -5.34
CA TYR A 164 1.03 8.93 -3.93
C TYR A 164 0.49 10.10 -3.12
N ASP A 165 0.98 11.29 -3.38
CA ASP A 165 0.66 12.49 -2.59
C ASP A 165 -0.47 13.28 -3.26
N HIS A 166 -1.58 13.40 -2.55
CA HIS A 166 -2.78 14.10 -3.01
C HIS A 166 -3.22 15.13 -1.98
N PRO A 167 -3.76 16.28 -2.41
CA PRO A 167 -4.32 17.25 -1.50
C PRO A 167 -5.56 16.71 -0.77
N ASP A 168 -5.82 17.25 0.43
CA ASP A 168 -6.99 16.90 1.22
C ASP A 168 -8.29 17.03 0.41
N GLY A 169 -9.09 15.99 0.43
CA GLY A 169 -10.38 15.95 -0.27
C GLY A 169 -10.29 15.63 -1.77
N TRP A 170 -9.11 15.31 -2.28
CA TRP A 170 -8.97 14.80 -3.63
C TRP A 170 -9.71 13.46 -3.81
N LEU A 171 -10.39 13.32 -4.93
CA LEU A 171 -11.04 12.08 -5.34
C LEU A 171 -10.60 11.73 -6.76
N PRO A 172 -10.23 10.46 -7.03
CA PRO A 172 -9.82 10.05 -8.36
C PRO A 172 -11.01 10.12 -9.34
N GLU A 173 -10.74 10.57 -10.54
CA GLU A 173 -11.69 10.49 -11.64
C GLU A 173 -11.54 9.15 -12.36
N GLN A 174 -12.65 8.65 -12.91
CA GLN A 174 -12.66 7.45 -13.73
C GLN A 174 -11.94 7.75 -15.06
N ALA A 175 -10.97 6.92 -15.42
CA ALA A 175 -10.26 7.05 -16.68
C ALA A 175 -11.02 6.35 -17.82
N GLU A 176 -10.75 6.78 -19.05
CA GLU A 176 -11.23 6.08 -20.22
C GLU A 176 -10.56 4.68 -20.32
N PRO A 177 -11.27 3.63 -20.67
CA PRO A 177 -10.71 2.27 -20.74
C PRO A 177 -9.45 2.16 -21.62
N GLN A 178 -9.39 2.89 -22.71
CA GLN A 178 -8.22 2.91 -23.60
C GLN A 178 -7.00 3.53 -22.91
N GLU A 179 -7.19 4.56 -22.09
CA GLU A 179 -6.12 5.20 -21.34
C GLU A 179 -5.48 4.24 -20.33
N VAL A 180 -6.33 3.49 -19.60
CA VAL A 180 -5.85 2.46 -18.66
C VAL A 180 -5.09 1.36 -19.39
N TRP A 181 -5.61 0.91 -20.52
CA TRP A 181 -4.98 -0.11 -21.34
C TRP A 181 -3.61 0.34 -21.86
N ASP A 182 -3.54 1.53 -22.45
CA ASP A 182 -2.31 2.10 -22.97
C ASP A 182 -1.26 2.30 -21.86
N PHE A 183 -1.71 2.70 -20.67
CA PHE A 183 -0.85 2.81 -19.50
C PHE A 183 -0.24 1.45 -19.12
N ILE A 184 -1.05 0.39 -18.98
CA ILE A 184 -0.58 -0.94 -18.62
C ILE A 184 0.46 -1.43 -19.63
N ILE A 185 0.17 -1.32 -20.92
CA ILE A 185 1.10 -1.74 -21.99
C ILE A 185 2.39 -0.95 -21.93
N SER A 186 2.32 0.39 -21.80
CA SER A 186 3.50 1.25 -21.79
C SER A 186 4.39 0.98 -20.57
N GLU A 187 3.80 0.76 -19.39
CA GLU A 187 4.54 0.40 -18.17
C GLU A 187 5.31 -0.90 -18.35
N LEU A 188 4.63 -1.95 -18.80
CA LEU A 188 5.23 -3.28 -18.98
C LEU A 188 6.28 -3.31 -20.10
N ASP A 189 6.04 -2.61 -21.20
CA ASP A 189 6.95 -2.56 -22.34
C ASP A 189 8.28 -1.87 -21.99
N ASP A 190 8.22 -0.81 -21.18
CA ASP A 190 9.41 -0.08 -20.72
C ASP A 190 10.28 -0.89 -19.75
N ILE A 191 9.68 -1.84 -19.00
CA ILE A 191 10.39 -2.60 -17.95
C ILE A 191 10.60 -4.08 -18.28
N LYS A 192 10.16 -4.57 -19.42
CA LYS A 192 10.09 -6.00 -19.75
C LYS A 192 11.41 -6.78 -19.62
N ASP A 193 12.55 -6.09 -19.72
CA ASP A 193 13.90 -6.66 -19.62
C ASP A 193 14.68 -6.10 -18.41
N LYS A 194 14.00 -5.48 -17.44
CA LYS A 194 14.63 -4.79 -16.30
C LYS A 194 14.32 -5.41 -14.94
N CYS A 195 13.43 -6.41 -14.87
CA CYS A 195 13.03 -7.08 -13.63
C CYS A 195 13.97 -8.23 -13.21
N GLY A 196 14.99 -8.53 -14.00
CA GLY A 196 15.86 -9.70 -13.81
C GLY A 196 15.23 -11.01 -14.29
N ASP A 197 16.07 -12.00 -14.58
CA ASP A 197 15.64 -13.33 -15.01
C ASP A 197 15.50 -14.30 -13.83
N GLU A 198 16.46 -14.24 -12.88
CA GLU A 198 16.47 -14.99 -11.64
C GLU A 198 16.12 -14.07 -10.49
N VAL A 199 14.99 -14.31 -9.85
CA VAL A 199 14.44 -13.48 -8.77
C VAL A 199 14.02 -14.34 -7.58
N GLU A 200 13.88 -13.74 -6.41
CA GLU A 200 13.40 -14.41 -5.23
C GLU A 200 11.89 -14.70 -5.31
N MET A 201 11.43 -15.63 -4.45
CA MET A 201 10.01 -15.99 -4.38
C MET A 201 9.15 -14.75 -4.08
N GLY A 202 8.17 -14.53 -4.92
CA GLY A 202 7.23 -13.40 -4.82
C GLY A 202 7.62 -12.20 -5.68
N GLN A 203 8.82 -12.16 -6.25
CA GLN A 203 9.21 -11.11 -7.19
C GLN A 203 8.74 -11.43 -8.62
N ILE A 204 8.54 -10.39 -9.41
CA ILE A 204 8.22 -10.49 -10.84
C ILE A 204 9.54 -10.52 -11.64
N ASN A 205 9.72 -11.53 -12.48
CA ASN A 205 10.84 -11.61 -13.40
C ASN A 205 10.47 -11.17 -14.82
N ASN A 206 11.46 -11.02 -15.70
CA ASN A 206 11.27 -10.64 -17.10
C ASN A 206 10.27 -11.57 -17.81
N TYR A 207 10.31 -12.88 -17.56
CA TYR A 207 9.40 -13.85 -18.17
C TYR A 207 7.94 -13.61 -17.77
N THR A 208 7.71 -13.23 -16.53
CA THR A 208 6.36 -12.88 -16.03
C THR A 208 5.84 -11.63 -16.72
N VAL A 209 6.67 -10.60 -16.89
CA VAL A 209 6.30 -9.39 -17.63
C VAL A 209 5.94 -9.71 -19.08
N HIS A 210 6.76 -10.49 -19.77
CA HIS A 210 6.48 -10.95 -21.13
C HIS A 210 5.20 -11.77 -21.23
N MET A 211 4.91 -12.62 -20.22
CA MET A 211 3.67 -13.40 -20.19
C MET A 211 2.44 -12.50 -20.06
N ILE A 212 2.49 -11.49 -19.20
CA ILE A 212 1.38 -10.52 -19.03
C ILE A 212 1.17 -9.76 -20.34
N LEU A 213 2.23 -9.25 -20.96
CA LEU A 213 2.17 -8.58 -22.27
C LEU A 213 1.58 -9.46 -23.36
N ALA A 214 1.96 -10.74 -23.38
CA ALA A 214 1.43 -11.69 -24.36
C ALA A 214 -0.08 -11.92 -24.17
N ASN A 215 -0.55 -12.00 -22.92
CA ASN A 215 -1.98 -12.12 -22.62
C ASN A 215 -2.74 -10.88 -23.07
N LEU A 216 -2.22 -9.69 -22.77
CA LEU A 216 -2.83 -8.43 -23.17
C LEU A 216 -2.93 -8.30 -24.68
N ASN A 217 -1.88 -8.65 -25.44
CA ASN A 217 -1.89 -8.56 -26.90
C ASN A 217 -2.83 -9.56 -27.60
N ASN A 218 -3.33 -10.57 -26.87
CA ASN A 218 -4.27 -11.58 -27.38
C ASN A 218 -5.73 -11.36 -26.92
N SER A 219 -6.00 -10.31 -26.12
CA SER A 219 -7.31 -9.95 -25.58
C SER A 219 -7.95 -8.84 -26.40
#